data_3158f5edfa736f1b934865fd2c54894d
#
_entry.id   3158f5edfa736f1b934865fd2c54894d
#
_cell.length_a   1.000
_cell.length_b   1.000
_cell.length_c   1.000
_cell.angle_alpha   90.00
_cell.angle_beta   90.00
_cell.angle_gamma   90.00
#
_symmetry.space_group_name_H-M   'P 1'
#
loop_
_entity.id
_entity.type
_entity.pdbx_description
1 polymer ?
#
loop_
_entity_poly.entity_id
_entity_poly.type
_entity_poly.pdbx_seq_one_letter_code
_entity_poly.pdbx_strand_id
1 'polypeptide(L)'
;MDNKKISEVFLEISEAIESGKFGKKVKIGLTTLGSEHGVENMKKAIELADSDLFEVVVIGERVDDEHETYEVDNDEDMYKKMEELLDSGEIQACVTLHYNFPIGVSTVGRVYTPGHGKEMFLATTTGTSDTERTKAMVRNAVAGIIAAKSCGIAKPTVGILNIDGARQVEKALKHFKDNGFDIEFAESQRADGGIVMRGNDLLMGSCDVMVTDSLTGNLLMKMFGSFTSGGNYETTGFGYGPGIGEGYERNIFIVSRASGAPVVANALKYAYQTVAGGIDNNKKSIYKQAHKADFNGILESLSKKEAPKASSEEVKMPDKEVVSATISGIDILEIEDAVQALWKENIYAESGMGCTGPIVQVSDANLDKASQILKQNGYIE
;
A
#
# COMPACT_ATOMS: atom_id res chain seq x y z
N MET A 1 41.70 20.60 -10.85
CA MET A 1 41.06 19.53 -10.04
C MET A 1 41.55 19.68 -8.63
N ASP A 2 40.64 19.70 -7.67
CA ASP A 2 40.98 19.93 -6.27
C ASP A 2 41.66 18.65 -5.73
N ASN A 3 42.88 18.76 -5.18
CA ASN A 3 43.64 17.63 -4.66
C ASN A 3 42.86 16.85 -3.59
N LYS A 4 41.92 17.50 -2.90
CA LYS A 4 41.02 16.89 -1.94
C LYS A 4 40.05 15.91 -2.59
N LYS A 5 39.45 16.27 -3.73
CA LYS A 5 38.57 15.40 -4.52
C LYS A 5 39.31 14.19 -5.11
N ILE A 6 40.58 14.39 -5.49
CA ILE A 6 41.41 13.30 -6.01
C ILE A 6 41.73 12.30 -4.88
N SER A 7 42.03 12.77 -3.68
CA SER A 7 42.29 11.93 -2.52
C SER A 7 41.05 11.15 -2.09
N GLU A 8 39.86 11.78 -2.13
CA GLU A 8 38.57 11.12 -1.83
C GLU A 8 38.29 9.99 -2.84
N VAL A 9 38.49 10.21 -4.14
CA VAL A 9 38.30 9.18 -5.17
C VAL A 9 39.29 8.01 -5.01
N PHE A 10 40.54 8.27 -4.62
CA PHE A 10 41.51 7.19 -4.38
C PHE A 10 41.18 6.38 -3.11
N LEU A 11 40.64 7.00 -2.07
CA LEU A 11 40.13 6.32 -0.88
C LEU A 11 38.93 5.43 -1.24
N GLU A 12 37.97 5.96 -1.98
CA GLU A 12 36.81 5.18 -2.47
C GLU A 12 37.22 3.98 -3.34
N ILE A 13 38.22 4.13 -4.20
CA ILE A 13 38.77 3.03 -4.99
C ILE A 13 39.47 1.99 -4.11
N SER A 14 40.23 2.43 -3.09
CA SER A 14 40.91 1.53 -2.16
C SER A 14 39.89 0.71 -1.35
N GLU A 15 38.88 1.36 -0.79
CA GLU A 15 37.79 0.71 -0.06
C GLU A 15 36.98 -0.24 -0.96
N ALA A 16 36.75 0.15 -2.23
CA ALA A 16 36.09 -0.70 -3.21
C ALA A 16 36.90 -1.96 -3.57
N ILE A 17 38.23 -1.86 -3.61
CA ILE A 17 39.11 -2.99 -3.87
C ILE A 17 39.13 -3.94 -2.65
N GLU A 18 39.16 -3.39 -1.44
CA GLU A 18 39.19 -4.17 -0.19
C GLU A 18 37.84 -4.85 0.08
N SER A 19 36.72 -4.14 -0.12
CA SER A 19 35.37 -4.63 0.13
C SER A 19 34.73 -5.36 -1.06
N GLY A 20 35.31 -5.24 -2.26
CA GLY A 20 34.71 -5.70 -3.51
C GLY A 20 33.50 -4.87 -3.98
N LYS A 21 33.27 -3.69 -3.38
CA LYS A 21 32.10 -2.82 -3.67
C LYS A 21 32.55 -1.38 -3.92
N PHE A 22 31.95 -0.74 -4.92
CA PHE A 22 32.26 0.65 -5.30
C PHE A 22 31.20 1.59 -4.70
N GLY A 23 31.63 2.62 -3.95
CA GLY A 23 30.77 3.68 -3.41
C GLY A 23 30.63 3.66 -1.88
N LYS A 24 30.18 4.79 -1.32
CA LYS A 24 29.87 4.87 0.12
C LYS A 24 28.73 3.89 0.45
N LYS A 25 28.85 3.20 1.57
CA LYS A 25 27.75 2.40 2.09
C LYS A 25 26.53 3.28 2.35
N VAL A 26 25.34 2.75 2.07
CA VAL A 26 24.08 3.39 2.42
C VAL A 26 23.95 3.40 3.95
N LYS A 27 23.67 4.56 4.53
CA LYS A 27 23.41 4.68 5.97
C LYS A 27 21.91 4.72 6.24
N ILE A 28 21.43 3.83 7.11
CA ILE A 28 20.04 3.71 7.52
C ILE A 28 19.94 4.08 9.00
N GLY A 29 19.17 5.11 9.31
CA GLY A 29 18.88 5.49 10.69
C GLY A 29 17.95 4.47 11.37
N LEU A 30 18.14 4.26 12.67
CA LEU A 30 17.23 3.51 13.53
C LEU A 30 16.98 4.32 14.81
N THR A 31 15.72 4.69 15.05
CA THR A 31 15.34 5.31 16.33
C THR A 31 15.12 4.23 17.38
N THR A 32 15.59 4.47 18.63
CA THR A 32 15.57 3.44 19.68
C THR A 32 14.60 3.73 20.83
N LEU A 33 14.10 4.96 20.97
CA LEU A 33 13.16 5.32 22.03
C LEU A 33 11.74 4.80 21.74
N GLY A 34 11.06 4.36 22.79
CA GLY A 34 9.63 3.99 22.76
C GLY A 34 9.31 2.54 22.36
N SER A 35 10.32 1.66 22.23
CA SER A 35 10.09 0.21 22.05
C SER A 35 9.48 -0.42 23.29
N GLU A 36 8.40 -1.19 23.13
CA GLU A 36 7.81 -1.98 24.24
C GLU A 36 8.75 -3.10 24.70
N HIS A 37 9.73 -3.46 23.88
CA HIS A 37 10.70 -4.51 24.18
C HIS A 37 12.09 -3.96 24.59
N GLY A 38 12.20 -2.64 24.74
CA GLY A 38 13.42 -1.96 25.19
C GLY A 38 14.56 -1.94 24.16
N VAL A 39 15.70 -1.36 24.60
CA VAL A 39 16.87 -1.16 23.76
C VAL A 39 17.54 -2.47 23.32
N GLU A 40 17.47 -3.51 24.13
CA GLU A 40 18.03 -4.83 23.78
C GLU A 40 17.34 -5.45 22.55
N ASN A 41 16.07 -5.16 22.34
CA ASN A 41 15.36 -5.56 21.13
C ASN A 41 15.91 -4.83 19.89
N MET A 42 16.29 -3.56 20.04
CA MET A 42 16.91 -2.76 18.96
C MET A 42 18.30 -3.25 18.64
N LYS A 43 19.12 -3.54 19.67
CA LYS A 43 20.44 -4.14 19.52
C LYS A 43 20.36 -5.46 18.75
N LYS A 44 19.48 -6.35 19.18
CA LYS A 44 19.27 -7.64 18.49
C LYS A 44 18.76 -7.46 17.07
N ALA A 45 17.95 -6.43 16.79
CA ALA A 45 17.51 -6.13 15.44
C ALA A 45 18.67 -5.71 14.53
N ILE A 46 19.60 -4.91 15.03
CA ILE A 46 20.81 -4.53 14.29
C ILE A 46 21.68 -5.74 14.00
N GLU A 47 21.91 -6.60 14.99
CA GLU A 47 22.65 -7.87 14.82
C GLU A 47 22.01 -8.77 13.74
N LEU A 48 20.67 -8.89 13.71
CA LEU A 48 19.92 -9.65 12.70
C LEU A 48 19.90 -8.99 11.32
N ALA A 49 20.05 -7.68 11.28
CA ALA A 49 20.12 -6.91 10.04
C ALA A 49 21.54 -6.87 9.46
N ASP A 50 22.55 -7.24 10.25
CA ASP A 50 23.96 -7.12 9.91
C ASP A 50 24.24 -7.51 8.47
N SER A 51 24.88 -6.60 7.74
CA SER A 51 25.11 -6.70 6.32
C SER A 51 26.23 -5.77 5.88
N ASP A 52 27.09 -6.29 4.99
CA ASP A 52 28.07 -5.43 4.30
C ASP A 52 27.44 -4.39 3.35
N LEU A 53 26.11 -4.41 3.16
CA LEU A 53 25.41 -3.59 2.17
C LEU A 53 25.08 -2.18 2.67
N PHE A 54 24.87 -2.02 3.98
CA PHE A 54 24.50 -0.75 4.59
C PHE A 54 25.05 -0.66 6.02
N GLU A 55 25.06 0.54 6.56
CA GLU A 55 25.42 0.84 7.94
C GLU A 55 24.18 1.33 8.70
N VAL A 56 24.07 0.95 9.96
CA VAL A 56 23.01 1.44 10.85
C VAL A 56 23.55 2.60 11.66
N VAL A 57 22.80 3.71 11.65
CA VAL A 57 23.04 4.88 12.50
C VAL A 57 21.96 4.95 13.57
N VAL A 58 22.35 4.88 14.82
CA VAL A 58 21.42 4.85 15.96
C VAL A 58 21.07 6.29 16.36
N ILE A 59 19.77 6.53 16.63
CA ILE A 59 19.25 7.83 17.09
C ILE A 59 18.38 7.57 18.32
N GLY A 60 18.83 8.01 19.49
CA GLY A 60 18.18 7.76 20.76
C GLY A 60 19.10 7.16 21.79
N GLU A 61 18.68 6.11 22.47
CA GLU A 61 19.48 5.36 23.44
C GLU A 61 20.55 4.53 22.71
N ARG A 62 21.81 4.61 23.21
CA ARG A 62 22.93 3.82 22.68
C ARG A 62 22.70 2.32 22.86
N VAL A 63 22.90 1.56 21.80
CA VAL A 63 22.74 0.09 21.80
C VAL A 63 24.06 -0.63 22.05
N ASP A 64 25.18 -0.07 21.58
CA ASP A 64 26.56 -0.59 21.73
C ASP A 64 27.59 0.52 21.43
N ASP A 65 28.88 0.15 21.45
CA ASP A 65 29.99 1.05 21.15
C ASP A 65 30.49 0.97 19.69
N GLU A 66 29.91 0.10 18.88
CA GLU A 66 30.35 -0.17 17.49
C GLU A 66 29.60 0.72 16.48
N HIS A 67 28.32 1.06 16.79
CA HIS A 67 27.47 1.81 15.87
C HIS A 67 27.51 3.32 16.16
N GLU A 68 27.60 4.09 15.09
CA GLU A 68 27.46 5.56 15.18
C GLU A 68 26.12 5.89 15.84
N THR A 69 26.18 6.65 16.97
CA THR A 69 25.01 6.94 17.80
C THR A 69 24.87 8.44 18.05
N TYR A 70 23.70 8.99 17.75
CA TYR A 70 23.25 10.30 18.16
C TYR A 70 22.36 10.16 19.39
N GLU A 71 22.97 10.34 20.58
CA GLU A 71 22.26 10.17 21.85
C GLU A 71 21.28 11.31 22.08
N VAL A 72 20.01 10.98 22.33
CA VAL A 72 18.92 11.91 22.68
C VAL A 72 17.99 11.22 23.69
N ASP A 73 17.39 12.02 24.58
CA ASP A 73 16.68 11.51 25.75
C ASP A 73 15.14 11.59 25.64
N ASN A 74 14.63 12.17 24.54
CA ASN A 74 13.19 12.33 24.34
C ASN A 74 12.78 12.23 22.88
N ASP A 75 11.51 11.98 22.64
CA ASP A 75 10.96 11.77 21.30
C ASP A 75 11.07 13.01 20.40
N GLU A 76 10.92 14.23 20.94
CA GLU A 76 10.97 15.47 20.16
C GLU A 76 12.37 15.70 19.57
N ASP A 77 13.41 15.60 20.39
CA ASP A 77 14.80 15.72 19.93
C ASP A 77 15.20 14.57 19.00
N MET A 78 14.65 13.36 19.25
CA MET A 78 14.88 12.20 18.39
C MET A 78 14.34 12.42 16.97
N TYR A 79 13.10 12.88 16.84
CA TYR A 79 12.51 13.16 15.53
C TYR A 79 13.22 14.34 14.84
N LYS A 80 13.56 15.37 15.58
CA LYS A 80 14.32 16.51 15.05
C LYS A 80 15.68 16.05 14.50
N LYS A 81 16.41 15.23 15.26
CA LYS A 81 17.69 14.68 14.82
C LYS A 81 17.55 13.78 13.61
N MET A 82 16.56 12.91 13.59
CA MET A 82 16.23 12.07 12.44
C MET A 82 15.99 12.90 11.17
N GLU A 83 15.19 13.96 11.28
CA GLU A 83 14.89 14.83 10.15
C GLU A 83 16.13 15.62 9.68
N GLU A 84 16.95 16.14 10.58
CA GLU A 84 18.22 16.81 10.26
C GLU A 84 19.16 15.88 9.47
N LEU A 85 19.30 14.62 9.90
CA LEU A 85 20.16 13.64 9.23
C LEU A 85 19.64 13.21 7.86
N LEU A 86 18.32 13.09 7.70
CA LEU A 86 17.68 12.84 6.42
C LEU A 86 17.83 14.04 5.46
N ASP A 87 17.56 15.23 5.94
CA ASP A 87 17.62 16.47 5.12
C ASP A 87 19.05 16.82 4.70
N SER A 88 20.03 16.51 5.53
CA SER A 88 21.46 16.67 5.18
C SER A 88 21.99 15.56 4.26
N GLY A 89 21.25 14.45 4.11
CA GLY A 89 21.70 13.27 3.39
C GLY A 89 22.76 12.45 4.11
N GLU A 90 22.98 12.69 5.41
CA GLU A 90 23.85 11.86 6.25
C GLU A 90 23.34 10.43 6.34
N ILE A 91 22.01 10.27 6.47
CA ILE A 91 21.31 8.99 6.30
C ILE A 91 20.35 9.08 5.11
N GLN A 92 20.17 7.97 4.38
CA GLN A 92 19.32 7.94 3.19
C GLN A 92 17.88 7.47 3.48
N ALA A 93 17.68 6.80 4.61
CA ALA A 93 16.38 6.42 5.15
C ALA A 93 16.48 6.24 6.66
N CYS A 94 15.34 6.22 7.36
CA CYS A 94 15.29 5.94 8.79
C CYS A 94 14.12 5.03 9.13
N VAL A 95 14.35 4.05 9.99
CA VAL A 95 13.32 3.20 10.61
C VAL A 95 12.99 3.77 11.97
N THR A 96 11.70 4.04 12.24
CA THR A 96 11.23 4.61 13.49
C THR A 96 9.96 3.91 13.98
N LEU A 97 9.73 3.93 15.30
CA LEU A 97 8.60 3.25 15.95
C LEU A 97 7.28 4.01 15.82
N HIS A 98 7.35 5.29 15.58
CA HIS A 98 6.20 6.15 15.35
C HIS A 98 6.62 7.43 14.63
N TYR A 99 5.76 7.97 13.78
CA TYR A 99 5.97 9.27 13.15
C TYR A 99 4.65 9.82 12.61
N ASN A 100 4.43 11.11 12.79
CA ASN A 100 3.23 11.79 12.30
C ASN A 100 3.46 12.32 10.89
N PHE A 101 3.00 11.56 9.90
CA PHE A 101 3.06 12.02 8.51
C PHE A 101 2.05 13.13 8.21
N PRO A 102 2.38 14.07 7.32
CA PRO A 102 1.40 15.04 6.83
C PRO A 102 0.30 14.36 6.02
N ILE A 103 -0.85 15.02 5.88
CA ILE A 103 -1.91 14.59 4.96
C ILE A 103 -1.32 14.55 3.54
N GLY A 104 -1.63 13.51 2.80
CA GLY A 104 -1.06 13.23 1.47
C GLY A 104 0.02 12.14 1.50
N VAL A 105 0.46 11.71 2.68
CA VAL A 105 1.47 10.66 2.87
C VAL A 105 0.87 9.47 3.58
N SER A 106 1.07 8.29 3.03
CA SER A 106 0.69 7.00 3.63
C SER A 106 1.82 5.99 3.51
N THR A 107 1.85 5.01 4.40
CA THR A 107 2.90 4.00 4.42
C THR A 107 2.51 2.75 3.64
N VAL A 108 3.50 2.16 2.98
CA VAL A 108 3.34 0.89 2.26
C VAL A 108 4.06 -0.22 3.02
N GLY A 109 3.29 -1.02 3.74
CA GLY A 109 3.82 -2.15 4.49
C GLY A 109 4.19 -3.31 3.60
N ARG A 110 5.04 -4.21 4.09
CA ARG A 110 5.41 -5.44 3.40
C ARG A 110 5.27 -6.62 4.34
N VAL A 111 4.52 -7.62 3.92
CA VAL A 111 4.16 -8.78 4.74
C VAL A 111 4.56 -10.09 4.07
N TYR A 112 4.65 -11.15 4.86
CA TYR A 112 4.58 -12.52 4.37
C TYR A 112 3.13 -12.99 4.47
N THR A 113 2.58 -13.50 3.36
CA THR A 113 1.21 -14.00 3.35
C THR A 113 1.11 -15.35 4.06
N PRO A 114 0.08 -15.57 4.89
CA PRO A 114 -0.05 -16.81 5.67
C PRO A 114 -0.16 -18.08 4.84
N GLY A 115 -0.75 -18.00 3.64
CA GLY A 115 -1.03 -19.16 2.81
C GLY A 115 0.21 -19.76 2.16
N HIS A 116 1.10 -18.92 1.62
CA HIS A 116 2.28 -19.37 0.90
C HIS A 116 3.60 -18.74 1.36
N GLY A 117 3.58 -17.89 2.37
CA GLY A 117 4.77 -17.11 2.75
C GLY A 117 5.26 -16.17 1.64
N LYS A 118 4.39 -15.81 0.68
CA LYS A 118 4.73 -14.89 -0.39
C LYS A 118 4.82 -13.48 0.16
N GLU A 119 5.80 -12.71 -0.29
CA GLU A 119 5.87 -11.29 0.02
C GLU A 119 4.80 -10.52 -0.73
N MET A 120 4.14 -9.58 -0.04
CA MET A 120 3.10 -8.74 -0.59
C MET A 120 3.17 -7.35 0.05
N PHE A 121 2.98 -6.30 -0.76
CA PHE A 121 2.90 -4.93 -0.30
C PHE A 121 1.46 -4.58 0.06
N LEU A 122 1.24 -4.08 1.28
CA LEU A 122 -0.06 -3.54 1.72
C LEU A 122 -0.06 -2.02 1.56
N ALA A 123 -0.83 -1.53 0.63
CA ALA A 123 -0.97 -0.11 0.32
C ALA A 123 -2.40 0.37 0.65
N THR A 124 -2.63 0.91 1.86
CA THR A 124 -1.71 1.45 2.88
C THR A 124 -1.87 0.78 4.25
N THR A 125 -0.95 1.06 5.17
CA THR A 125 -0.95 0.49 6.53
C THR A 125 -1.09 1.54 7.63
N THR A 126 -0.68 2.78 7.40
CA THR A 126 -0.91 3.94 8.28
C THR A 126 -0.74 5.24 7.50
N GLY A 127 -1.05 6.36 8.13
CA GLY A 127 -1.09 7.66 7.46
C GLY A 127 -2.40 7.90 6.70
N THR A 128 -2.50 9.06 6.06
CA THR A 128 -3.71 9.50 5.37
C THR A 128 -3.31 10.14 4.04
N SER A 129 -3.44 9.40 2.95
CA SER A 129 -3.07 9.86 1.61
C SER A 129 -4.12 10.83 1.01
N ASP A 130 -5.38 10.76 1.47
CA ASP A 130 -6.45 11.69 1.15
C ASP A 130 -7.53 11.63 2.22
N THR A 131 -8.32 12.69 2.35
CA THR A 131 -9.47 12.75 3.28
C THR A 131 -10.68 11.94 2.78
N GLU A 132 -10.76 11.70 1.48
CA GLU A 132 -11.78 10.85 0.86
C GLU A 132 -11.23 9.45 0.61
N ARG A 133 -11.92 8.43 1.15
CA ARG A 133 -11.46 7.03 1.16
C ARG A 133 -11.12 6.49 -0.23
N THR A 134 -11.99 6.69 -1.21
CA THR A 134 -11.77 6.18 -2.58
C THR A 134 -10.59 6.87 -3.27
N LYS A 135 -10.42 8.18 -3.08
CA LYS A 135 -9.23 8.91 -3.54
C LYS A 135 -7.97 8.42 -2.84
N ALA A 136 -8.04 8.22 -1.51
CA ALA A 136 -6.93 7.66 -0.75
C ALA A 136 -6.50 6.31 -1.34
N MET A 137 -7.43 5.42 -1.65
CA MET A 137 -7.11 4.11 -2.23
C MET A 137 -6.46 4.22 -3.63
N VAL A 138 -6.88 5.16 -4.48
CA VAL A 138 -6.20 5.41 -5.76
C VAL A 138 -4.77 5.93 -5.55
N ARG A 139 -4.57 6.86 -4.61
CA ARG A 139 -3.22 7.33 -4.22
C ARG A 139 -2.38 6.19 -3.63
N ASN A 140 -2.99 5.32 -2.82
CA ASN A 140 -2.33 4.16 -2.23
C ASN A 140 -1.83 3.18 -3.31
N ALA A 141 -2.60 2.97 -4.39
CA ALA A 141 -2.15 2.15 -5.51
C ALA A 141 -0.85 2.69 -6.13
N VAL A 142 -0.76 4.00 -6.35
CA VAL A 142 0.46 4.66 -6.86
C VAL A 142 1.62 4.49 -5.87
N ALA A 143 1.37 4.71 -4.57
CA ALA A 143 2.39 4.53 -3.53
C ALA A 143 2.88 3.07 -3.45
N GLY A 144 1.97 2.10 -3.56
CA GLY A 144 2.30 0.68 -3.59
C GLY A 144 3.18 0.29 -4.79
N ILE A 145 2.88 0.83 -5.98
CA ILE A 145 3.70 0.63 -7.18
C ILE A 145 5.10 1.22 -6.99
N ILE A 146 5.21 2.41 -6.39
CA ILE A 146 6.51 3.05 -6.08
C ILE A 146 7.33 2.15 -5.16
N ALA A 147 6.75 1.66 -4.06
CA ALA A 147 7.43 0.80 -3.11
C ALA A 147 7.89 -0.52 -3.76
N ALA A 148 7.01 -1.19 -4.49
CA ALA A 148 7.30 -2.46 -5.15
C ALA A 148 8.38 -2.32 -6.23
N LYS A 149 8.32 -1.27 -7.08
CA LYS A 149 9.37 -0.99 -8.08
C LYS A 149 10.71 -0.68 -7.40
N SER A 150 10.69 0.03 -6.27
CA SER A 150 11.89 0.31 -5.50
C SER A 150 12.49 -0.92 -4.80
N CYS A 151 11.73 -2.00 -4.66
CA CYS A 151 12.22 -3.30 -4.21
C CYS A 151 12.59 -4.24 -5.38
N GLY A 152 12.68 -3.74 -6.62
CA GLY A 152 13.14 -4.50 -7.77
C GLY A 152 12.05 -5.22 -8.57
N ILE A 153 10.77 -5.04 -8.25
CA ILE A 153 9.66 -5.60 -9.04
C ILE A 153 9.38 -4.65 -10.20
N ALA A 154 9.88 -4.99 -11.39
CA ALA A 154 9.81 -4.10 -12.57
C ALA A 154 8.36 -3.78 -12.98
N LYS A 155 7.45 -4.76 -12.90
CA LYS A 155 6.03 -4.67 -13.24
C LYS A 155 5.19 -5.27 -12.12
N PRO A 156 4.99 -4.53 -11.00
CA PRO A 156 4.20 -5.05 -9.90
C PRO A 156 2.72 -5.17 -10.30
N THR A 157 2.13 -6.30 -9.98
CA THR A 157 0.70 -6.55 -10.16
C THR A 157 -0.10 -5.93 -9.00
N VAL A 158 -1.18 -5.23 -9.33
CA VAL A 158 -2.05 -4.51 -8.37
C VAL A 158 -3.39 -5.20 -8.24
N GLY A 159 -3.81 -5.48 -7.01
CA GLY A 159 -5.13 -5.94 -6.66
C GLY A 159 -5.79 -4.99 -5.66
N ILE A 160 -7.10 -4.87 -5.68
CA ILE A 160 -7.88 -4.02 -4.77
C ILE A 160 -8.62 -4.93 -3.80
N LEU A 161 -8.36 -4.78 -2.49
CA LEU A 161 -9.12 -5.55 -1.51
C LEU A 161 -10.60 -5.19 -1.56
N ASN A 162 -11.48 -6.19 -1.53
CA ASN A 162 -12.94 -6.01 -1.58
C ASN A 162 -13.47 -5.40 -0.29
N ILE A 163 -13.26 -4.12 -0.14
CA ILE A 163 -13.77 -3.26 0.92
C ILE A 163 -14.67 -2.19 0.29
N ASP A 164 -15.35 -1.44 1.14
CA ASP A 164 -16.23 -0.35 0.69
C ASP A 164 -15.49 0.64 -0.22
N GLY A 165 -16.07 0.97 -1.36
CA GLY A 165 -15.49 1.79 -2.42
C GLY A 165 -14.57 1.04 -3.41
N ALA A 166 -14.33 -0.27 -3.24
CA ALA A 166 -13.41 -1.02 -4.10
C ALA A 166 -13.79 -0.96 -5.59
N ARG A 167 -15.10 -1.00 -5.93
CA ARG A 167 -15.57 -0.92 -7.31
C ARG A 167 -15.36 0.45 -7.94
N GLN A 168 -15.53 1.51 -7.16
CA GLN A 168 -15.22 2.87 -7.64
C GLN A 168 -13.73 3.03 -7.90
N VAL A 169 -12.89 2.50 -7.00
CA VAL A 169 -11.42 2.48 -7.17
C VAL A 169 -11.03 1.66 -8.39
N GLU A 170 -11.68 0.53 -8.64
CA GLU A 170 -11.47 -0.30 -9.82
C GLU A 170 -11.74 0.49 -11.12
N LYS A 171 -12.92 1.11 -11.23
CA LYS A 171 -13.27 1.96 -12.37
C LYS A 171 -12.24 3.09 -12.57
N ALA A 172 -11.84 3.75 -11.48
CA ALA A 172 -10.84 4.82 -11.51
C ALA A 172 -9.45 4.33 -11.99
N LEU A 173 -8.96 3.20 -11.46
CA LEU A 173 -7.65 2.66 -11.85
C LEU A 173 -7.64 2.10 -13.28
N LYS A 174 -8.76 1.54 -13.77
CA LYS A 174 -8.90 1.16 -15.18
C LYS A 174 -8.83 2.37 -16.10
N HIS A 175 -9.59 3.43 -15.78
CA HIS A 175 -9.52 4.69 -16.51
C HIS A 175 -8.10 5.28 -16.47
N PHE A 176 -7.41 5.16 -15.35
CA PHE A 176 -6.02 5.60 -15.21
C PHE A 176 -5.08 4.83 -16.15
N LYS A 177 -5.27 3.51 -16.27
CA LYS A 177 -4.56 2.67 -17.25
C LYS A 177 -4.87 3.08 -18.69
N ASP A 178 -6.14 3.32 -19.01
CA ASP A 178 -6.58 3.75 -20.35
C ASP A 178 -5.99 5.09 -20.76
N ASN A 179 -5.77 5.99 -19.79
CA ASN A 179 -5.06 7.25 -20.00
C ASN A 179 -3.53 7.10 -20.11
N GLY A 180 -3.02 5.87 -20.04
CA GLY A 180 -1.60 5.53 -20.27
C GLY A 180 -0.74 5.46 -19.02
N PHE A 181 -1.32 5.36 -17.83
CA PHE A 181 -0.56 5.04 -16.63
C PHE A 181 -0.11 3.57 -16.66
N ASP A 182 1.19 3.32 -16.40
CA ASP A 182 1.75 1.97 -16.38
C ASP A 182 1.34 1.20 -15.13
N ILE A 183 0.20 0.53 -15.18
CA ILE A 183 -0.34 -0.32 -14.13
C ILE A 183 -0.71 -1.69 -14.66
N GLU A 184 -0.22 -2.74 -14.02
CA GLU A 184 -0.61 -4.12 -14.27
C GLU A 184 -1.56 -4.60 -13.17
N PHE A 185 -2.68 -5.21 -13.56
CA PHE A 185 -3.64 -5.75 -12.61
C PHE A 185 -3.42 -7.25 -12.40
N ALA A 186 -3.56 -7.69 -11.15
CA ALA A 186 -3.63 -9.09 -10.82
C ALA A 186 -5.06 -9.62 -11.06
N GLU A 187 -5.18 -10.90 -11.31
CA GLU A 187 -6.46 -11.58 -11.35
C GLU A 187 -6.73 -12.33 -10.04
N SER A 188 -7.94 -12.20 -9.52
CA SER A 188 -8.39 -12.98 -8.38
C SER A 188 -8.40 -14.48 -8.74
N GLN A 189 -8.06 -15.34 -7.80
CA GLN A 189 -8.07 -16.80 -7.96
C GLN A 189 -9.50 -17.40 -8.03
N ARG A 190 -10.51 -16.57 -8.02
CA ARG A 190 -11.88 -16.99 -8.18
C ARG A 190 -12.20 -17.37 -9.61
N ALA A 191 -13.24 -18.18 -9.78
CA ALA A 191 -13.71 -18.62 -11.10
C ALA A 191 -14.17 -17.45 -12.00
N ASP A 192 -14.63 -16.34 -11.40
CA ASP A 192 -15.07 -15.11 -12.07
C ASP A 192 -13.95 -14.09 -12.29
N GLY A 193 -12.73 -14.36 -11.78
CA GLY A 193 -11.56 -13.49 -11.98
C GLY A 193 -11.73 -12.08 -11.40
N GLY A 194 -11.18 -11.09 -12.12
CA GLY A 194 -11.28 -9.67 -11.78
C GLY A 194 -10.19 -9.17 -10.85
N ILE A 195 -10.07 -7.84 -10.75
CA ILE A 195 -8.99 -7.16 -9.99
C ILE A 195 -9.36 -6.88 -8.53
N VAL A 196 -10.64 -7.09 -8.16
CA VAL A 196 -11.11 -6.95 -6.79
C VAL A 196 -10.87 -8.24 -6.03
N MET A 197 -9.94 -8.17 -5.07
CA MET A 197 -9.39 -9.29 -4.32
C MET A 197 -10.22 -9.60 -3.09
N ARG A 198 -10.38 -10.87 -2.76
CA ARG A 198 -11.07 -11.34 -1.55
C ARG A 198 -10.10 -11.83 -0.48
N GLY A 199 -10.64 -12.26 0.65
CA GLY A 199 -9.84 -12.77 1.76
C GLY A 199 -8.89 -13.91 1.36
N ASN A 200 -9.32 -14.82 0.47
CA ASN A 200 -8.44 -15.88 -0.02
C ASN A 200 -7.29 -15.33 -0.85
N ASP A 201 -7.52 -14.35 -1.72
CA ASP A 201 -6.48 -13.71 -2.52
C ASP A 201 -5.46 -12.99 -1.63
N LEU A 202 -5.94 -12.34 -0.56
CA LEU A 202 -5.11 -11.71 0.45
C LEU A 202 -4.21 -12.72 1.16
N LEU A 203 -4.78 -13.87 1.59
CA LEU A 203 -4.04 -14.92 2.28
C LEU A 203 -3.01 -15.61 1.39
N MET A 204 -3.32 -15.77 0.11
CA MET A 204 -2.48 -16.44 -0.88
C MET A 204 -1.45 -15.52 -1.55
N GLY A 205 -1.58 -14.20 -1.37
CA GLY A 205 -0.73 -13.23 -2.06
C GLY A 205 -0.93 -13.24 -3.57
N SER A 206 -2.19 -13.11 -4.02
CA SER A 206 -2.54 -13.17 -5.46
C SER A 206 -2.01 -11.99 -6.26
N CYS A 207 -1.59 -10.90 -5.61
CA CYS A 207 -0.98 -9.73 -6.22
C CYS A 207 0.31 -9.33 -5.50
N ASP A 208 1.13 -8.49 -6.14
CA ASP A 208 2.32 -7.92 -5.50
C ASP A 208 1.94 -6.74 -4.60
N VAL A 209 0.96 -5.93 -5.01
CA VAL A 209 0.45 -4.76 -4.28
C VAL A 209 -1.04 -4.95 -4.00
N MET A 210 -1.41 -5.07 -2.74
CA MET A 210 -2.79 -5.11 -2.27
C MET A 210 -3.22 -3.71 -1.82
N VAL A 211 -4.13 -3.09 -2.57
CA VAL A 211 -4.66 -1.77 -2.26
C VAL A 211 -5.77 -1.89 -1.21
N THR A 212 -5.66 -1.09 -0.16
CA THR A 212 -6.63 -1.06 0.94
C THR A 212 -6.70 0.35 1.57
N ASP A 213 -7.66 0.59 2.45
CA ASP A 213 -7.65 1.77 3.30
C ASP A 213 -6.70 1.60 4.50
N SER A 214 -6.37 2.71 5.18
CA SER A 214 -5.38 2.71 6.27
C SER A 214 -5.83 1.91 7.50
N LEU A 215 -7.12 1.88 7.81
CA LEU A 215 -7.64 1.13 8.96
C LEU A 215 -7.52 -0.38 8.73
N THR A 216 -8.01 -0.83 7.58
CA THR A 216 -7.93 -2.24 7.17
C THR A 216 -6.47 -2.69 7.06
N GLY A 217 -5.63 -1.91 6.39
CA GLY A 217 -4.21 -2.24 6.25
C GLY A 217 -3.46 -2.28 7.57
N ASN A 218 -3.75 -1.36 8.51
CA ASN A 218 -3.18 -1.38 9.85
C ASN A 218 -3.55 -2.66 10.61
N LEU A 219 -4.84 -3.06 10.54
CA LEU A 219 -5.30 -4.29 11.17
C LEU A 219 -4.61 -5.52 10.57
N LEU A 220 -4.53 -5.58 9.24
CA LEU A 220 -3.87 -6.69 8.54
C LEU A 220 -2.37 -6.78 8.87
N MET A 221 -1.67 -5.64 8.99
CA MET A 221 -0.28 -5.61 9.44
C MET A 221 -0.11 -6.26 10.81
N LYS A 222 -0.97 -5.90 11.77
CA LYS A 222 -0.94 -6.47 13.12
C LYS A 222 -1.25 -7.97 13.10
N MET A 223 -2.26 -8.39 12.35
CA MET A 223 -2.63 -9.80 12.24
C MET A 223 -1.51 -10.63 11.61
N PHE A 224 -0.97 -10.21 10.47
CA PHE A 224 0.10 -10.94 9.78
C PHE A 224 1.43 -10.87 10.53
N GLY A 225 1.72 -9.72 11.15
CA GLY A 225 2.93 -9.54 11.93
C GLY A 225 2.98 -10.42 13.20
N SER A 226 1.84 -10.59 13.89
CA SER A 226 1.77 -11.30 15.17
C SER A 226 1.18 -12.71 15.10
N PHE A 227 0.86 -13.21 13.91
CA PHE A 227 0.27 -14.53 13.71
C PHE A 227 1.08 -15.65 14.36
N THR A 228 2.40 -15.65 14.19
CA THR A 228 3.30 -16.70 14.70
C THR A 228 3.61 -16.56 16.19
N SER A 229 3.36 -15.40 16.81
CA SER A 229 3.54 -15.16 18.24
C SER A 229 2.28 -15.35 19.08
N GLY A 230 1.18 -15.77 18.44
CA GLY A 230 -0.12 -15.87 19.12
C GLY A 230 -0.72 -14.52 19.50
N GLY A 231 -0.34 -13.44 18.82
CA GLY A 231 -0.84 -12.09 19.07
C GLY A 231 -0.07 -11.29 20.11
N ASN A 232 1.01 -11.84 20.69
CA ASN A 232 1.75 -11.16 21.75
C ASN A 232 2.57 -9.96 21.24
N TYR A 233 3.24 -10.11 20.08
CA TYR A 233 4.05 -9.07 19.45
C TYR A 233 4.31 -9.43 17.99
N GLU A 234 4.73 -8.46 17.20
CA GLU A 234 5.00 -8.66 15.79
C GLU A 234 6.37 -9.35 15.58
N THR A 235 6.37 -10.48 14.89
CA THR A 235 7.55 -11.35 14.66
C THR A 235 7.84 -11.58 13.20
N THR A 236 6.91 -11.27 12.30
CA THR A 236 7.03 -11.53 10.86
C THR A 236 6.73 -10.30 10.02
N GLY A 237 7.26 -10.28 8.79
CA GLY A 237 7.09 -9.16 7.86
C GLY A 237 8.21 -8.13 7.98
N PHE A 238 7.99 -6.96 7.37
CA PHE A 238 8.97 -5.90 7.20
C PHE A 238 8.51 -4.56 7.80
N GLY A 239 7.54 -4.59 8.69
CA GLY A 239 6.93 -3.40 9.27
C GLY A 239 5.98 -2.67 8.32
N TYR A 240 5.53 -1.50 8.78
CA TYR A 240 4.49 -0.68 8.12
C TYR A 240 5.03 0.07 6.90
N GLY A 241 6.34 0.11 6.71
CA GLY A 241 7.04 0.55 5.52
C GLY A 241 7.24 2.06 5.38
N PRO A 242 7.70 2.49 4.20
CA PRO A 242 8.00 3.89 3.93
C PRO A 242 6.75 4.75 3.82
N GLY A 243 6.83 5.99 4.32
CA GLY A 243 5.90 7.05 3.98
C GLY A 243 6.11 7.49 2.53
N ILE A 244 5.07 7.37 1.73
CA ILE A 244 5.07 7.77 0.32
C ILE A 244 3.93 8.75 0.08
N GLY A 245 4.26 9.88 -0.54
CA GLY A 245 3.33 10.91 -0.94
C GLY A 245 3.94 11.80 -2.01
N GLU A 246 3.10 12.52 -2.74
CA GLU A 246 3.56 13.45 -3.75
C GLU A 246 4.30 14.62 -3.10
N GLY A 247 5.53 14.90 -3.57
CA GLY A 247 6.38 15.94 -3.00
C GLY A 247 6.97 15.62 -1.63
N TYR A 248 6.75 14.42 -1.08
CA TYR A 248 7.35 13.99 0.17
C TYR A 248 8.70 13.32 -0.09
N GLU A 249 9.78 13.96 0.36
CA GLU A 249 11.14 13.57 -0.01
C GLU A 249 11.81 12.65 1.02
N ARG A 250 11.44 12.71 2.30
CA ARG A 250 12.06 11.89 3.36
C ARG A 250 11.66 10.42 3.26
N ASN A 251 12.62 9.52 3.45
CA ASN A 251 12.41 8.09 3.45
C ASN A 251 12.31 7.57 4.89
N ILE A 252 11.14 7.78 5.52
CA ILE A 252 10.86 7.36 6.89
C ILE A 252 10.00 6.09 6.86
N PHE A 253 10.51 5.05 7.51
CA PHE A 253 9.88 3.73 7.63
C PHE A 253 9.30 3.54 9.02
N ILE A 254 8.08 3.07 9.11
CA ILE A 254 7.42 2.82 10.40
C ILE A 254 7.48 1.34 10.75
N VAL A 255 7.80 1.09 12.01
CA VAL A 255 7.53 -0.18 12.70
C VAL A 255 6.66 0.08 13.92
N SER A 256 5.99 -0.93 14.44
CA SER A 256 5.20 -0.80 15.66
C SER A 256 6.09 -0.77 16.90
N ARG A 257 5.62 -0.13 17.97
CA ARG A 257 6.26 -0.23 19.30
C ARG A 257 6.32 -1.68 19.82
N ALA A 258 5.39 -2.52 19.36
CA ALA A 258 5.33 -3.95 19.64
C ALA A 258 6.11 -4.82 18.61
N SER A 259 6.86 -4.21 17.69
CA SER A 259 7.65 -4.97 16.73
C SER A 259 8.88 -5.59 17.40
N GLY A 260 8.99 -6.90 17.29
CA GLY A 260 10.17 -7.64 17.74
C GLY A 260 11.37 -7.43 16.83
N ALA A 261 12.55 -7.81 17.31
CA ALA A 261 13.82 -7.68 16.59
C ALA A 261 13.79 -8.19 15.14
N PRO A 262 13.14 -9.32 14.80
CA PRO A 262 13.08 -9.77 13.42
C PRO A 262 12.37 -8.81 12.46
N VAL A 263 11.29 -8.14 12.91
CA VAL A 263 10.54 -7.18 12.12
C VAL A 263 11.33 -5.90 11.92
N VAL A 264 11.98 -5.40 12.99
CA VAL A 264 12.84 -4.21 12.92
C VAL A 264 14.03 -4.46 12.00
N ALA A 265 14.67 -5.63 12.10
CA ALA A 265 15.76 -6.05 11.20
C ALA A 265 15.31 -6.08 9.72
N ASN A 266 14.15 -6.67 9.47
CA ASN A 266 13.59 -6.70 8.12
C ASN A 266 13.18 -5.30 7.63
N ALA A 267 12.74 -4.40 8.51
CA ALA A 267 12.45 -3.01 8.15
C ALA A 267 13.72 -2.25 7.73
N LEU A 268 14.85 -2.48 8.41
CA LEU A 268 16.16 -1.94 8.00
C LEU A 268 16.57 -2.44 6.60
N LYS A 269 16.39 -3.75 6.34
CA LYS A 269 16.65 -4.35 5.03
C LYS A 269 15.71 -3.80 3.96
N TYR A 270 14.44 -3.57 4.29
CA TYR A 270 13.45 -2.96 3.39
C TYR A 270 13.84 -1.52 3.06
N ALA A 271 14.25 -0.74 4.06
CA ALA A 271 14.74 0.62 3.87
C ALA A 271 15.94 0.65 2.91
N TYR A 272 16.93 -0.21 3.14
CA TYR A 272 18.07 -0.35 2.23
C TYR A 272 17.64 -0.73 0.81
N GLN A 273 16.80 -1.76 0.64
CA GLN A 273 16.35 -2.21 -0.68
C GLN A 273 15.68 -1.10 -1.48
N THR A 274 14.83 -0.30 -0.85
CA THR A 274 14.14 0.81 -1.53
C THR A 274 15.09 1.95 -1.89
N VAL A 275 16.04 2.28 -1.03
CA VAL A 275 17.08 3.29 -1.32
C VAL A 275 17.97 2.82 -2.48
N ALA A 276 18.49 1.60 -2.41
CA ALA A 276 19.31 1.00 -3.45
C ALA A 276 18.56 0.87 -4.79
N GLY A 277 17.26 0.61 -4.74
CA GLY A 277 16.36 0.57 -5.90
C GLY A 277 15.87 1.94 -6.37
N GLY A 278 16.37 3.04 -5.78
CA GLY A 278 16.15 4.41 -6.26
C GLY A 278 14.76 4.95 -5.98
N ILE A 279 14.26 4.77 -4.75
CA ILE A 279 12.91 5.21 -4.33
C ILE A 279 12.63 6.68 -4.68
N ASP A 280 13.60 7.59 -4.54
CA ASP A 280 13.42 9.02 -4.82
C ASP A 280 13.20 9.29 -6.32
N ASN A 281 13.92 8.56 -7.17
CA ASN A 281 13.74 8.62 -8.62
C ASN A 281 12.41 7.99 -9.02
N ASN A 282 12.02 6.89 -8.40
CA ASN A 282 10.75 6.22 -8.63
C ASN A 282 9.56 7.10 -8.22
N LYS A 283 9.62 7.76 -7.05
CA LYS A 283 8.63 8.77 -6.65
C LYS A 283 8.45 9.83 -7.74
N LYS A 284 9.53 10.50 -8.13
CA LYS A 284 9.52 11.58 -9.13
C LYS A 284 9.01 11.10 -10.50
N SER A 285 9.48 9.96 -10.99
CA SER A 285 9.11 9.45 -12.31
C SER A 285 7.68 8.96 -12.38
N ILE A 286 7.20 8.23 -11.36
CA ILE A 286 5.86 7.64 -11.33
C ILE A 286 4.80 8.71 -11.12
N TYR A 287 4.99 9.68 -10.21
CA TYR A 287 4.06 10.82 -10.10
C TYR A 287 4.01 11.66 -11.38
N LYS A 288 5.16 11.87 -12.05
CA LYS A 288 5.17 12.53 -13.36
C LYS A 288 4.37 11.76 -14.42
N GLN A 289 4.43 10.43 -14.42
CA GLN A 289 3.61 9.59 -15.30
C GLN A 289 2.13 9.67 -14.91
N ALA A 290 1.84 9.64 -13.62
CA ALA A 290 0.49 9.77 -13.09
C ALA A 290 -0.19 11.06 -13.56
N HIS A 291 0.49 12.21 -13.44
CA HIS A 291 -0.05 13.47 -13.93
C HIS A 291 -0.26 13.52 -15.45
N LYS A 292 0.61 12.88 -16.24
CA LYS A 292 0.38 12.76 -17.69
C LYS A 292 -0.85 11.93 -18.04
N ALA A 293 -1.24 11.01 -17.16
CA ALA A 293 -2.42 10.16 -17.30
C ALA A 293 -3.67 10.75 -16.59
N ASP A 294 -3.70 12.08 -16.37
CA ASP A 294 -4.81 12.82 -15.77
C ASP A 294 -5.15 12.40 -14.33
N PHE A 295 -4.13 12.19 -13.50
CA PHE A 295 -4.29 11.78 -12.11
C PHE A 295 -5.28 12.66 -11.32
N ASN A 296 -5.16 13.98 -11.46
CA ASN A 296 -6.02 14.93 -10.76
C ASN A 296 -7.48 14.85 -11.23
N GLY A 297 -7.72 14.76 -12.53
CA GLY A 297 -9.07 14.62 -13.08
C GLY A 297 -9.75 13.33 -12.62
N ILE A 298 -8.99 12.24 -12.53
CA ILE A 298 -9.48 10.96 -12.00
C ILE A 298 -9.86 11.10 -10.52
N LEU A 299 -9.01 11.72 -9.69
CA LEU A 299 -9.32 11.94 -8.27
C LEU A 299 -10.54 12.87 -8.09
N GLU A 300 -10.65 13.92 -8.89
CA GLU A 300 -11.82 14.83 -8.85
C GLU A 300 -13.12 14.12 -9.26
N SER A 301 -13.06 13.18 -10.20
CA SER A 301 -14.21 12.39 -10.60
C SER A 301 -14.81 11.57 -9.46
N LEU A 302 -13.97 11.11 -8.52
CA LEU A 302 -14.38 10.35 -7.34
C LEU A 302 -15.08 11.25 -6.28
N SER A 303 -14.81 12.58 -6.26
CA SER A 303 -15.50 13.51 -5.37
C SER A 303 -16.91 13.88 -5.85
N LYS A 304 -17.13 13.79 -7.15
CA LYS A 304 -18.45 14.01 -7.67
C LYS A 304 -19.31 12.83 -7.21
N LYS A 305 -19.96 12.95 -6.03
CA LYS A 305 -21.14 12.17 -5.77
C LYS A 305 -21.98 12.36 -7.02
N GLU A 306 -22.14 11.36 -7.86
CA GLU A 306 -23.30 11.32 -8.72
C GLU A 306 -24.46 11.50 -7.75
N ALA A 307 -25.04 12.70 -7.75
CA ALA A 307 -26.34 12.88 -7.14
C ALA A 307 -27.15 11.74 -7.75
N PRO A 308 -27.85 10.91 -6.94
CA PRO A 308 -28.70 9.92 -7.49
C PRO A 308 -29.46 10.63 -8.60
N LYS A 309 -29.34 10.19 -9.85
CA LYS A 309 -30.16 10.66 -10.93
C LYS A 309 -31.56 10.39 -10.41
N ALA A 310 -32.15 11.40 -9.78
CA ALA A 310 -33.54 11.35 -9.42
C ALA A 310 -34.25 11.17 -10.75
N SER A 311 -34.43 9.93 -11.16
CA SER A 311 -35.43 9.61 -12.16
C SER A 311 -36.74 9.96 -11.48
N SER A 312 -37.22 11.15 -11.76
CA SER A 312 -38.54 11.66 -11.32
C SER A 312 -39.71 10.86 -11.92
N GLU A 313 -39.45 9.74 -12.56
CA GLU A 313 -40.43 8.77 -12.99
C GLU A 313 -40.44 7.64 -11.97
N GLU A 314 -41.54 7.52 -11.22
CA GLU A 314 -41.82 6.32 -10.44
C GLU A 314 -41.83 5.11 -11.39
N VAL A 315 -40.72 4.34 -11.37
CA VAL A 315 -40.60 3.10 -12.14
C VAL A 315 -41.54 2.09 -11.50
N LYS A 316 -42.58 1.72 -12.21
CA LYS A 316 -43.53 0.72 -11.72
C LYS A 316 -42.84 -0.64 -11.63
N MET A 317 -42.83 -1.23 -10.44
CA MET A 317 -42.33 -2.57 -10.22
C MET A 317 -43.16 -3.57 -11.03
N PRO A 318 -42.54 -4.46 -11.83
CA PRO A 318 -43.21 -5.54 -12.52
C PRO A 318 -43.91 -6.53 -11.57
N ASP A 319 -44.74 -7.40 -12.11
CA ASP A 319 -45.35 -8.45 -11.32
C ASP A 319 -44.30 -9.36 -10.68
N LYS A 320 -44.53 -9.70 -9.41
CA LYS A 320 -43.56 -10.44 -8.61
C LYS A 320 -43.32 -11.84 -9.17
N GLU A 321 -42.02 -12.15 -9.41
CA GLU A 321 -41.53 -13.46 -9.82
C GLU A 321 -40.69 -14.11 -8.72
N VAL A 322 -40.52 -15.44 -8.81
CA VAL A 322 -39.56 -16.13 -7.95
C VAL A 322 -38.14 -15.82 -8.46
N VAL A 323 -37.33 -15.23 -7.62
CA VAL A 323 -35.92 -14.90 -7.93
C VAL A 323 -35.02 -16.01 -7.40
N SER A 324 -34.33 -16.69 -8.28
CA SER A 324 -33.46 -17.86 -7.98
C SER A 324 -32.00 -17.62 -8.45
N ALA A 325 -31.81 -16.77 -9.43
CA ALA A 325 -30.51 -16.40 -9.96
C ALA A 325 -29.98 -15.10 -9.35
N THR A 326 -28.66 -14.98 -9.25
CA THR A 326 -27.98 -13.79 -8.65
C THR A 326 -26.97 -13.20 -9.60
N ILE A 327 -26.96 -11.86 -9.71
CA ILE A 327 -25.99 -11.09 -10.45
C ILE A 327 -25.17 -10.29 -9.42
N SER A 328 -23.86 -10.49 -9.40
CA SER A 328 -22.92 -9.82 -8.49
C SER A 328 -22.05 -8.82 -9.25
N GLY A 329 -21.30 -8.00 -8.51
CA GLY A 329 -20.35 -7.05 -9.13
C GLY A 329 -20.89 -5.64 -9.25
N ILE A 330 -22.04 -5.36 -8.63
CA ILE A 330 -22.68 -4.05 -8.61
C ILE A 330 -22.23 -3.26 -7.37
N ASP A 331 -22.01 -1.96 -7.50
CA ASP A 331 -21.72 -1.11 -6.35
C ASP A 331 -22.95 -0.99 -5.44
N ILE A 332 -22.71 -0.94 -4.12
CA ILE A 332 -23.81 -0.81 -3.14
C ILE A 332 -24.61 0.48 -3.32
N LEU A 333 -23.97 1.54 -3.79
CA LEU A 333 -24.62 2.82 -4.05
C LEU A 333 -25.46 2.82 -5.34
N GLU A 334 -25.21 1.86 -6.24
CA GLU A 334 -25.87 1.73 -7.53
C GLU A 334 -26.92 0.58 -7.55
N ILE A 335 -27.04 -0.21 -6.46
CA ILE A 335 -27.85 -1.44 -6.46
C ILE A 335 -29.33 -1.16 -6.73
N GLU A 336 -29.89 -0.11 -6.14
CA GLU A 336 -31.29 0.27 -6.35
C GLU A 336 -31.54 0.81 -7.76
N ASP A 337 -30.60 1.56 -8.31
CA ASP A 337 -30.67 2.06 -9.69
C ASP A 337 -30.58 0.89 -10.70
N ALA A 338 -29.73 -0.10 -10.40
CA ALA A 338 -29.62 -1.34 -11.19
C ALA A 338 -30.94 -2.13 -11.20
N VAL A 339 -31.58 -2.27 -10.03
CA VAL A 339 -32.91 -2.90 -9.91
C VAL A 339 -33.97 -2.13 -10.72
N GLN A 340 -34.00 -0.80 -10.59
CA GLN A 340 -34.94 0.04 -11.33
C GLN A 340 -34.71 -0.01 -12.86
N ALA A 341 -33.45 -0.13 -13.29
CA ALA A 341 -33.13 -0.31 -14.71
C ALA A 341 -33.74 -1.60 -15.27
N LEU A 342 -33.75 -2.67 -14.50
CA LEU A 342 -34.42 -3.93 -14.87
C LEU A 342 -35.94 -3.82 -14.86
N TRP A 343 -36.51 -3.10 -13.89
CA TRP A 343 -37.97 -2.86 -13.84
C TRP A 343 -38.46 -2.06 -15.03
N LYS A 344 -37.68 -1.08 -15.53
CA LYS A 344 -37.99 -0.32 -16.77
C LYS A 344 -38.14 -1.23 -18.00
N GLU A 345 -37.37 -2.32 -18.01
CA GLU A 345 -37.39 -3.35 -19.06
C GLU A 345 -38.38 -4.48 -18.75
N ASN A 346 -39.29 -4.27 -17.76
CA ASN A 346 -40.30 -5.21 -17.31
C ASN A 346 -39.71 -6.56 -16.83
N ILE A 347 -38.53 -6.53 -16.21
CA ILE A 347 -37.90 -7.64 -15.54
C ILE A 347 -38.01 -7.45 -14.03
N TYR A 348 -38.67 -8.35 -13.33
CA TYR A 348 -38.72 -8.32 -11.88
C TYR A 348 -37.33 -8.63 -11.31
N ALA A 349 -36.88 -7.80 -10.39
CA ALA A 349 -35.60 -7.93 -9.72
C ALA A 349 -35.72 -7.44 -8.28
N GLU A 350 -34.94 -8.05 -7.39
CA GLU A 350 -34.79 -7.64 -5.99
C GLU A 350 -33.32 -7.35 -5.68
N SER A 351 -33.06 -6.32 -4.86
CA SER A 351 -31.74 -6.09 -4.27
C SER A 351 -31.52 -7.03 -3.09
N GLY A 352 -30.29 -7.48 -2.92
CA GLY A 352 -29.91 -8.36 -1.82
C GLY A 352 -28.44 -8.22 -1.45
N MET A 353 -28.04 -8.88 -0.36
CA MET A 353 -26.66 -8.96 0.07
C MET A 353 -26.19 -10.40 -0.01
N GLY A 354 -25.25 -10.66 -0.90
CA GLY A 354 -24.56 -11.97 -0.99
C GLY A 354 -23.31 -12.01 -0.09
N CYS A 355 -22.69 -13.19 -0.02
CA CYS A 355 -21.44 -13.39 0.74
C CYS A 355 -20.28 -12.47 0.30
N THR A 356 -20.42 -11.82 -0.84
CA THR A 356 -19.34 -11.09 -1.51
C THR A 356 -19.69 -9.65 -1.86
N GLY A 357 -20.78 -9.15 -1.31
CA GLY A 357 -21.29 -7.81 -1.55
C GLY A 357 -22.70 -7.79 -2.13
N PRO A 358 -23.15 -6.60 -2.59
CA PRO A 358 -24.47 -6.42 -3.15
C PRO A 358 -24.72 -7.31 -4.35
N ILE A 359 -25.95 -7.83 -4.45
CA ILE A 359 -26.40 -8.67 -5.56
C ILE A 359 -27.76 -8.19 -6.03
N VAL A 360 -28.01 -8.31 -7.32
CA VAL A 360 -29.35 -8.26 -7.89
C VAL A 360 -29.84 -9.68 -8.11
N GLN A 361 -31.04 -9.97 -7.65
CA GLN A 361 -31.71 -11.27 -7.79
C GLN A 361 -32.78 -11.17 -8.87
N VAL A 362 -32.80 -12.16 -9.77
CA VAL A 362 -33.77 -12.27 -10.85
C VAL A 362 -34.22 -13.70 -11.01
N SER A 363 -35.28 -13.98 -11.79
CA SER A 363 -35.64 -15.34 -12.17
C SER A 363 -34.57 -15.95 -13.09
N ASP A 364 -34.39 -17.27 -13.03
CA ASP A 364 -33.44 -17.98 -13.92
C ASP A 364 -33.73 -17.71 -15.41
N ALA A 365 -34.98 -17.57 -15.77
CA ALA A 365 -35.40 -17.27 -17.14
C ALA A 365 -34.95 -15.92 -17.64
N ASN A 366 -34.72 -14.95 -16.73
CA ASN A 366 -34.34 -13.59 -17.04
C ASN A 366 -32.86 -13.31 -16.82
N LEU A 367 -32.06 -14.27 -16.33
CA LEU A 367 -30.66 -14.04 -15.93
C LEU A 367 -29.80 -13.45 -17.05
N ASP A 368 -29.84 -14.06 -18.24
CA ASP A 368 -29.01 -13.62 -19.37
C ASP A 368 -29.41 -12.23 -19.85
N LYS A 369 -30.74 -11.98 -19.96
CA LYS A 369 -31.29 -10.68 -20.38
C LYS A 369 -30.98 -9.61 -19.35
N ALA A 370 -31.15 -9.89 -18.06
CA ALA A 370 -30.85 -8.98 -16.98
C ALA A 370 -29.33 -8.61 -16.94
N SER A 371 -28.46 -9.60 -17.08
CA SER A 371 -27.02 -9.38 -17.14
C SER A 371 -26.62 -8.49 -18.32
N GLN A 372 -27.24 -8.69 -19.49
CA GLN A 372 -27.01 -7.87 -20.67
C GLN A 372 -27.44 -6.41 -20.46
N ILE A 373 -28.61 -6.19 -19.85
CA ILE A 373 -29.13 -4.84 -19.54
C ILE A 373 -28.21 -4.14 -18.53
N LEU A 374 -27.82 -4.83 -17.47
CA LEU A 374 -26.93 -4.26 -16.44
C LEU A 374 -25.56 -3.93 -17.01
N LYS A 375 -25.04 -4.76 -17.90
CA LYS A 375 -23.78 -4.49 -18.63
C LYS A 375 -23.90 -3.28 -19.56
N GLN A 376 -24.94 -3.18 -20.35
CA GLN A 376 -25.19 -2.04 -21.24
C GLN A 376 -25.34 -0.71 -20.50
N ASN A 377 -25.87 -0.74 -19.29
CA ASN A 377 -26.02 0.43 -18.43
C ASN A 377 -24.80 0.71 -17.54
N GLY A 378 -23.75 -0.14 -17.62
CA GLY A 378 -22.50 0.06 -16.92
C GLY A 378 -22.51 -0.32 -15.43
N TYR A 379 -23.52 -1.08 -14.96
CA TYR A 379 -23.59 -1.55 -13.59
C TYR A 379 -22.71 -2.78 -13.33
N ILE A 380 -22.45 -3.56 -14.37
CA ILE A 380 -21.51 -4.73 -14.35
C ILE A 380 -20.62 -4.70 -15.60
N GLU A 381 -19.53 -5.45 -15.58
CA GLU A 381 -18.57 -5.59 -16.70
C GLU A 381 -19.00 -6.59 -17.78
#